data_04c7df12a765270106c784d47bd305d5
#
_entry.id   04c7df12a765270106c784d47bd305d5
#
_cell.length_a   1.000
_cell.length_b   1.000
_cell.length_c   1.000
_cell.angle_alpha   90.00
_cell.angle_beta   90.00
_cell.angle_gamma   90.00
#
_symmetry.space_group_name_H-M   'P 1'
#
loop_
_entity.id
_entity.type
_entity.pdbx_description
1 polymer ?
#
loop_
_entity_poly.entity_id
_entity_poly.type
_entity_poly.pdbx_seq_one_letter_code
_entity_poly.pdbx_strand_id
1 'polypeptide(L)'
;IKKKPFYRRKWFTQGAAAIALALIFGVAAGVMFAIVQPWASNQFGKPDEPTQIVMVQEETHTQETETGQTEQKVDDEKETAKGRKKNSKETDAIEEYRMHYDQMKNVVDSAENSLVKIKSYVAKMDWFSESYENVTETSGLVFRVDSNWLYILTSSRFIKSAQQITVTFPGGEVADAAVRQQDTVTELAILEIPLKSIKESTIQSISAISIKGISSVEKGESVIAVGSPMGYTDSINYGMITSITECEDVDGEYKVIATDMAASDMSYGFLLNLDGNMVGIVAQKFKQTGAADTLTALGISDISYLLEMLAAGRSLPYTGVVGKSVSADVAEHFSVPYGIYVKKVNTDSPAMYAGIQAADVITEINGESVGSMSEYEDILRKYQEGDTLKIKVRRKSIGGYADVEMKLVMGAR
;
A
#
# COMPACT_ATOMS: atom_id res chain seq x y z
N ILE A 1 55.28 35.97 -35.74
CA ILE A 1 54.84 34.59 -35.71
C ILE A 1 53.40 34.57 -36.22
N LYS A 2 53.13 34.08 -37.46
CA LYS A 2 51.78 34.00 -38.04
C LYS A 2 51.03 32.88 -37.35
N LYS A 3 49.93 33.23 -36.62
CA LYS A 3 49.01 32.23 -36.01
C LYS A 3 48.31 31.41 -37.08
N LYS A 4 48.33 30.07 -36.97
CA LYS A 4 47.66 29.17 -37.90
C LYS A 4 46.14 29.50 -37.96
N PRO A 5 45.53 29.51 -39.15
CA PRO A 5 44.10 29.81 -39.27
C PRO A 5 43.25 28.79 -38.51
N PHE A 6 42.10 29.26 -38.01
CA PHE A 6 41.18 28.58 -37.09
C PHE A 6 40.77 27.16 -37.54
N TYR A 7 40.51 26.97 -38.86
CA TYR A 7 40.10 25.69 -39.46
C TYR A 7 41.24 24.62 -39.52
N ARG A 8 42.50 24.97 -39.21
CA ARG A 8 43.63 24.02 -39.14
C ARG A 8 44.00 23.60 -37.72
N ARG A 9 43.16 23.94 -36.70
CA ARG A 9 43.38 23.48 -35.35
C ARG A 9 42.80 22.09 -35.16
N LYS A 10 43.51 21.19 -34.49
CA LYS A 10 43.14 19.77 -34.31
C LYS A 10 41.75 19.60 -33.69
N TRP A 11 41.36 20.45 -32.78
CA TRP A 11 40.02 20.38 -32.16
C TRP A 11 38.89 20.71 -33.14
N PHE A 12 39.10 21.64 -34.10
CA PHE A 12 38.11 21.97 -35.13
C PHE A 12 37.94 20.84 -36.14
N THR A 13 39.03 20.19 -36.59
CA THR A 13 38.95 19.07 -37.47
C THR A 13 38.33 17.83 -36.84
N GLN A 14 38.57 17.64 -35.51
CA GLN A 14 37.92 16.57 -34.74
C GLN A 14 36.44 16.83 -34.57
N GLY A 15 36.04 18.09 -34.26
CA GLY A 15 34.62 18.47 -34.16
C GLY A 15 33.88 18.33 -35.48
N ALA A 16 34.48 18.79 -36.58
CA ALA A 16 33.89 18.63 -37.93
C ALA A 16 33.74 17.16 -38.32
N ALA A 17 34.73 16.32 -37.99
CA ALA A 17 34.68 14.89 -38.23
C ALA A 17 33.55 14.21 -37.40
N ALA A 18 33.37 14.60 -36.14
CA ALA A 18 32.27 14.07 -35.30
C ALA A 18 30.90 14.43 -35.85
N ILE A 19 30.73 15.66 -36.33
CA ILE A 19 29.45 16.12 -36.93
C ILE A 19 29.18 15.35 -38.23
N ALA A 20 30.19 15.17 -39.09
CA ALA A 20 30.05 14.41 -40.31
C ALA A 20 29.67 12.93 -40.04
N LEU A 21 30.26 12.33 -39.02
CA LEU A 21 29.97 10.97 -38.58
C LEU A 21 28.55 10.83 -38.05
N ALA A 22 28.08 11.81 -37.25
CA ALA A 22 26.72 11.85 -36.74
C ALA A 22 25.68 11.98 -37.88
N LEU A 23 25.96 12.78 -38.92
CA LEU A 23 25.08 12.91 -40.08
C LEU A 23 25.01 11.60 -40.87
N ILE A 24 26.14 10.92 -41.08
CA ILE A 24 26.16 9.62 -41.77
C ILE A 24 25.37 8.58 -40.98
N PHE A 25 25.52 8.56 -39.65
CA PHE A 25 24.78 7.64 -38.79
C PHE A 25 23.27 7.95 -38.81
N GLY A 26 22.88 9.24 -38.80
CA GLY A 26 21.49 9.67 -38.88
C GLY A 26 20.82 9.24 -40.20
N VAL A 27 21.53 9.40 -41.33
CA VAL A 27 21.03 8.96 -42.64
C VAL A 27 20.94 7.42 -42.71
N ALA A 28 21.94 6.72 -42.22
CA ALA A 28 21.93 5.26 -42.19
C ALA A 28 20.78 4.71 -41.32
N ALA A 29 20.56 5.29 -40.16
CA ALA A 29 19.44 4.91 -39.27
C ALA A 29 18.08 5.21 -39.90
N GLY A 30 17.94 6.35 -40.60
CA GLY A 30 16.72 6.70 -41.33
C GLY A 30 16.40 5.73 -42.48
N VAL A 31 17.40 5.33 -43.27
CA VAL A 31 17.24 4.36 -44.35
C VAL A 31 16.88 2.97 -43.78
N MET A 32 17.56 2.53 -42.73
CA MET A 32 17.25 1.25 -42.06
C MET A 32 15.82 1.26 -41.52
N PHE A 33 15.38 2.35 -40.89
CA PHE A 33 14.01 2.47 -40.38
C PHE A 33 12.98 2.40 -41.53
N ALA A 34 13.22 3.09 -42.65
CA ALA A 34 12.34 3.09 -43.80
C ALA A 34 12.22 1.69 -44.48
N ILE A 35 13.25 0.86 -44.39
CA ILE A 35 13.25 -0.50 -44.93
C ILE A 35 12.59 -1.49 -43.95
N VAL A 36 12.86 -1.33 -42.65
CA VAL A 36 12.38 -2.28 -41.61
C VAL A 36 10.91 -2.05 -41.27
N GLN A 37 10.44 -0.80 -41.30
CA GLN A 37 9.07 -0.45 -40.92
C GLN A 37 7.99 -1.17 -41.79
N PRO A 38 8.07 -1.23 -43.13
CA PRO A 38 7.09 -1.98 -43.94
C PRO A 38 7.12 -3.48 -43.69
N TRP A 39 8.31 -4.03 -43.42
CA TRP A 39 8.48 -5.45 -43.11
C TRP A 39 7.88 -5.78 -41.72
N ALA A 40 8.14 -4.95 -40.70
CA ALA A 40 7.61 -5.11 -39.35
C ALA A 40 6.08 -4.96 -39.31
N SER A 41 5.51 -4.02 -40.06
CA SER A 41 4.05 -3.82 -40.12
C SER A 41 3.32 -4.99 -40.80
N ASN A 42 3.97 -5.70 -41.72
CA ASN A 42 3.42 -6.90 -42.33
C ASN A 42 3.53 -8.15 -41.45
N GLN A 43 4.51 -8.22 -40.56
CA GLN A 43 4.75 -9.37 -39.68
C GLN A 43 3.99 -9.30 -38.37
N PHE A 44 3.78 -8.10 -37.82
CA PHE A 44 3.20 -7.86 -36.48
C PHE A 44 1.82 -7.23 -36.49
N GLY A 45 1.16 -7.10 -37.65
CA GLY A 45 -0.16 -6.50 -37.82
C GLY A 45 -0.10 -4.97 -37.82
N LYS A 46 -1.02 -4.33 -38.50
CA LYS A 46 -1.18 -2.87 -38.47
C LYS A 46 -1.71 -2.49 -37.10
N PRO A 47 -1.19 -1.42 -36.46
CA PRO A 47 -1.88 -0.83 -35.34
C PRO A 47 -3.25 -0.35 -35.82
N ASP A 48 -4.30 -0.69 -35.08
CA ASP A 48 -5.66 -0.23 -35.35
C ASP A 48 -5.68 1.31 -35.43
N GLU A 49 -6.30 1.82 -36.49
CA GLU A 49 -6.50 3.27 -36.64
C GLU A 49 -7.31 3.75 -35.42
N PRO A 50 -6.97 4.90 -34.81
CA PRO A 50 -7.71 5.42 -33.70
C PRO A 50 -9.16 5.68 -34.13
N THR A 51 -10.08 4.93 -33.57
CA THR A 51 -11.52 5.14 -33.71
C THR A 51 -11.84 6.56 -33.32
N GLN A 52 -12.35 7.38 -34.23
CA GLN A 52 -12.82 8.72 -33.90
C GLN A 52 -13.95 8.61 -32.88
N ILE A 53 -13.72 9.19 -31.72
CA ILE A 53 -14.75 9.35 -30.70
C ILE A 53 -15.72 10.40 -31.23
N VAL A 54 -16.87 9.99 -31.70
CA VAL A 54 -18.00 10.86 -31.99
C VAL A 54 -18.54 11.33 -30.63
N MET A 55 -18.26 12.57 -30.26
CA MET A 55 -18.95 13.22 -29.14
C MET A 55 -20.41 13.41 -29.55
N VAL A 56 -21.29 12.67 -28.91
CA VAL A 56 -22.74 12.94 -28.96
C VAL A 56 -22.94 14.19 -28.13
N GLN A 57 -23.31 15.30 -28.80
CA GLN A 57 -23.82 16.50 -28.12
C GLN A 57 -25.17 16.13 -27.51
N GLU A 58 -25.32 16.28 -26.22
CA GLU A 58 -26.62 16.28 -25.54
C GLU A 58 -27.43 17.43 -26.04
N GLU A 59 -28.43 17.15 -26.86
CA GLU A 59 -29.48 18.15 -27.20
C GLU A 59 -30.40 18.29 -25.99
N THR A 60 -30.43 19.48 -25.45
CA THR A 60 -31.35 19.91 -24.40
C THR A 60 -32.77 19.99 -24.97
N HIS A 61 -33.60 19.03 -24.63
CA HIS A 61 -35.03 19.08 -24.96
C HIS A 61 -35.73 20.14 -24.09
N THR A 62 -36.02 21.29 -24.70
CA THR A 62 -37.04 22.22 -24.22
C THR A 62 -38.39 21.75 -24.75
N GLN A 63 -39.31 21.48 -23.83
CA GLN A 63 -40.71 21.19 -24.17
C GLN A 63 -41.39 22.48 -24.70
N GLU A 64 -41.93 22.40 -25.88
CA GLU A 64 -43.06 23.24 -26.27
C GLU A 64 -44.17 22.38 -26.89
N THR A 65 -45.34 22.56 -26.33
CA THR A 65 -46.61 21.93 -26.67
C THR A 65 -47.21 22.65 -27.88
N GLU A 66 -47.55 21.94 -28.95
CA GLU A 66 -48.71 22.36 -29.77
C GLU A 66 -49.34 21.21 -30.54
N THR A 67 -50.64 21.29 -30.57
CA THR A 67 -51.68 20.38 -31.05
C THR A 67 -51.81 20.39 -32.59
N GLY A 68 -52.10 19.22 -33.18
CA GLY A 68 -52.58 19.22 -34.58
C GLY A 68 -52.79 17.80 -35.15
N GLN A 69 -54.05 17.41 -35.26
CA GLN A 69 -54.55 16.18 -35.86
C GLN A 69 -54.18 16.05 -37.35
N THR A 70 -53.93 14.82 -37.84
CA THR A 70 -54.68 14.26 -38.98
C THR A 70 -54.32 12.79 -39.19
N GLU A 71 -55.34 11.97 -39.35
CA GLU A 71 -55.37 10.52 -39.64
C GLU A 71 -54.79 10.20 -41.04
N GLN A 72 -54.08 9.06 -41.15
CA GLN A 72 -54.30 8.13 -42.28
C GLN A 72 -53.81 6.72 -41.92
N LYS A 73 -54.72 5.75 -42.03
CA LYS A 73 -54.50 4.31 -42.07
C LYS A 73 -53.74 3.90 -43.31
N VAL A 74 -52.87 2.89 -43.21
CA VAL A 74 -52.80 1.76 -44.14
C VAL A 74 -52.15 0.55 -43.45
N ASP A 75 -52.65 -0.63 -43.81
CA ASP A 75 -52.59 -1.98 -43.26
C ASP A 75 -51.20 -2.66 -43.29
N ASP A 76 -51.20 -3.73 -42.42
CA ASP A 76 -50.55 -5.04 -42.49
C ASP A 76 -49.02 -5.20 -42.69
N GLU A 77 -48.40 -5.84 -41.73
CA GLU A 77 -47.98 -7.24 -41.86
C GLU A 77 -47.38 -7.81 -40.57
N LYS A 78 -47.80 -9.05 -40.27
CA LYS A 78 -47.29 -9.89 -39.20
C LYS A 78 -45.86 -10.29 -39.47
N GLU A 79 -44.92 -9.83 -38.63
CA GLU A 79 -43.70 -10.59 -38.27
C GLU A 79 -43.05 -9.91 -37.07
N THR A 80 -43.07 -10.54 -35.91
CA THR A 80 -42.00 -10.47 -34.91
C THR A 80 -42.49 -10.96 -33.53
N ALA A 81 -42.61 -12.25 -33.38
CA ALA A 81 -42.80 -12.85 -32.04
C ALA A 81 -41.51 -13.57 -31.52
N LYS A 82 -40.35 -13.41 -32.19
CA LYS A 82 -39.08 -14.05 -31.79
C LYS A 82 -37.98 -13.11 -31.27
N GLY A 83 -38.12 -11.80 -31.43
CA GLY A 83 -37.11 -10.81 -30.99
C GLY A 83 -37.21 -10.33 -29.55
N ARG A 84 -38.38 -10.46 -28.91
CA ARG A 84 -38.66 -9.91 -27.58
C ARG A 84 -38.14 -10.72 -26.40
N LYS A 85 -37.83 -12.02 -26.59
CA LYS A 85 -37.32 -12.88 -25.50
C LYS A 85 -35.79 -12.82 -25.32
N LYS A 86 -35.04 -12.28 -26.28
CA LYS A 86 -33.58 -12.14 -26.17
C LYS A 86 -33.17 -10.90 -25.43
N ASN A 87 -33.94 -9.80 -25.57
CA ASN A 87 -33.65 -8.53 -24.89
C ASN A 87 -33.97 -8.55 -23.38
N SER A 88 -34.94 -9.34 -22.90
CA SER A 88 -35.24 -9.38 -21.45
C SER A 88 -34.08 -10.02 -20.66
N LYS A 89 -33.52 -11.16 -21.15
CA LYS A 89 -32.40 -11.82 -20.47
C LYS A 89 -31.10 -11.01 -20.46
N GLU A 90 -30.83 -10.25 -21.51
CA GLU A 90 -29.67 -9.33 -21.54
C GLU A 90 -29.89 -8.14 -20.61
N THR A 91 -31.09 -7.60 -20.54
CA THR A 91 -31.45 -6.52 -19.62
C THR A 91 -31.37 -6.99 -18.16
N ASP A 92 -31.88 -8.20 -17.87
CA ASP A 92 -31.82 -8.80 -16.53
C ASP A 92 -30.36 -9.03 -16.07
N ALA A 93 -29.47 -9.50 -16.97
CA ALA A 93 -28.06 -9.70 -16.66
C ALA A 93 -27.31 -8.38 -16.40
N ILE A 94 -27.65 -7.31 -17.13
CA ILE A 94 -27.05 -5.99 -16.92
C ILE A 94 -27.55 -5.37 -15.59
N GLU A 95 -28.81 -5.57 -15.25
CA GLU A 95 -29.36 -5.11 -13.97
C GLU A 95 -28.74 -5.87 -12.79
N GLU A 96 -28.55 -7.18 -12.90
CA GLU A 96 -27.89 -7.99 -11.89
C GLU A 96 -26.44 -7.53 -11.69
N TYR A 97 -25.72 -7.26 -12.79
CA TYR A 97 -24.36 -6.74 -12.75
C TYR A 97 -24.29 -5.34 -12.07
N ARG A 98 -25.24 -4.44 -12.39
CA ARG A 98 -25.33 -3.13 -11.73
C ARG A 98 -25.60 -3.26 -10.24
N MET A 99 -26.49 -4.17 -9.84
CA MET A 99 -26.77 -4.40 -8.41
C MET A 99 -25.53 -4.81 -7.64
N HIS A 100 -24.63 -5.61 -8.21
CA HIS A 100 -23.36 -5.95 -7.56
C HIS A 100 -22.48 -4.73 -7.35
N TYR A 101 -22.35 -3.85 -8.36
CA TYR A 101 -21.59 -2.62 -8.23
C TYR A 101 -22.22 -1.65 -7.23
N ASP A 102 -23.54 -1.54 -7.22
CA ASP A 102 -24.24 -0.71 -6.24
C ASP A 102 -24.05 -1.21 -4.81
N GLN A 103 -24.01 -2.52 -4.60
CA GLN A 103 -23.68 -3.09 -3.29
C GLN A 103 -22.26 -2.75 -2.86
N MET A 104 -21.27 -2.91 -3.74
CA MET A 104 -19.88 -2.51 -3.45
C MET A 104 -19.78 -1.00 -3.17
N LYS A 105 -20.49 -0.18 -3.94
CA LYS A 105 -20.55 1.27 -3.72
C LYS A 105 -21.13 1.59 -2.34
N ASN A 106 -22.19 0.92 -1.90
CA ASN A 106 -22.79 1.12 -0.57
C ASN A 106 -21.79 0.83 0.57
N VAL A 107 -20.91 -0.16 0.39
CA VAL A 107 -19.82 -0.43 1.35
C VAL A 107 -18.86 0.76 1.42
N VAL A 108 -18.46 1.31 0.28
CA VAL A 108 -17.59 2.50 0.21
C VAL A 108 -18.26 3.71 0.84
N ASP A 109 -19.51 4.01 0.45
CA ASP A 109 -20.28 5.15 0.97
C ASP A 109 -20.40 5.07 2.53
N SER A 110 -20.51 3.86 3.06
CA SER A 110 -20.52 3.62 4.51
C SER A 110 -19.16 3.87 5.17
N ALA A 111 -18.07 3.57 4.45
CA ALA A 111 -16.71 3.77 4.93
C ALA A 111 -16.22 5.23 4.80
N GLU A 112 -16.83 6.04 3.91
CA GLU A 112 -16.42 7.43 3.67
C GLU A 112 -16.42 8.27 4.95
N ASN A 113 -17.37 8.04 5.87
CA ASN A 113 -17.42 8.73 7.16
C ASN A 113 -16.26 8.37 8.10
N SER A 114 -15.52 7.32 7.78
CA SER A 114 -14.31 6.91 8.51
C SER A 114 -13.02 7.38 7.84
N LEU A 115 -13.09 7.88 6.61
CA LEU A 115 -11.91 8.30 5.83
C LEU A 115 -11.67 9.81 5.98
N VAL A 116 -10.41 10.18 6.06
CA VAL A 116 -9.96 11.58 6.12
C VAL A 116 -8.79 11.80 5.18
N LYS A 117 -8.62 13.04 4.71
CA LYS A 117 -7.44 13.45 3.93
C LYS A 117 -6.42 14.09 4.85
N ILE A 118 -5.17 13.69 4.73
CA ILE A 118 -4.07 14.18 5.54
C ILE A 118 -3.11 14.95 4.64
N LYS A 119 -2.74 16.15 5.06
CA LYS A 119 -1.67 16.94 4.45
C LYS A 119 -0.54 17.13 5.45
N SER A 120 0.65 16.80 5.05
CA SER A 120 1.87 17.03 5.82
C SER A 120 2.73 18.09 5.12
N TYR A 121 3.21 19.04 5.90
CA TYR A 121 3.97 20.20 5.45
C TYR A 121 5.41 20.08 5.94
N VAL A 122 6.36 20.07 5.00
CA VAL A 122 7.79 20.02 5.29
C VAL A 122 8.44 21.25 4.67
N ALA A 123 8.91 22.19 5.49
CA ALA A 123 9.71 23.30 4.99
C ALA A 123 11.10 22.78 4.59
N LYS A 124 11.49 23.06 3.36
CA LYS A 124 12.83 22.79 2.84
C LYS A 124 13.47 24.12 2.43
N MET A 125 14.76 24.25 2.68
CA MET A 125 15.59 25.30 2.08
C MET A 125 16.24 24.72 0.83
N ASP A 126 16.17 25.45 -0.26
CA ASP A 126 16.95 25.10 -1.43
C ASP A 126 18.43 25.53 -1.29
N TRP A 127 19.22 25.21 -2.31
CA TRP A 127 20.64 25.60 -2.35
C TRP A 127 20.86 27.13 -2.33
N PHE A 128 19.86 27.92 -2.74
CA PHE A 128 19.88 29.39 -2.76
C PHE A 128 19.31 30.03 -1.50
N SER A 129 19.02 29.23 -0.45
CA SER A 129 18.39 29.65 0.80
C SER A 129 16.96 30.19 0.63
N GLU A 130 16.30 29.85 -0.47
CA GLU A 130 14.86 30.08 -0.63
C GLU A 130 14.10 28.95 0.08
N SER A 131 13.19 29.33 0.96
CA SER A 131 12.32 28.35 1.63
C SER A 131 11.13 28.00 0.71
N TYR A 132 10.93 26.70 0.44
CA TYR A 132 9.73 26.21 -0.19
C TYR A 132 9.07 25.15 0.67
N GLU A 133 7.76 25.08 0.60
CA GLU A 133 6.97 24.14 1.32
C GLU A 133 6.68 22.91 0.43
N ASN A 134 7.09 21.73 0.90
CA ASN A 134 6.75 20.49 0.25
C ASN A 134 5.53 19.89 0.97
N VAL A 135 4.43 19.76 0.24
CA VAL A 135 3.17 19.21 0.75
C VAL A 135 3.01 17.80 0.25
N THR A 136 2.83 16.86 1.18
CA THR A 136 2.47 15.47 0.85
C THR A 136 1.03 15.22 1.27
N GLU A 137 0.23 14.66 0.38
CA GLU A 137 -1.14 14.26 0.66
C GLU A 137 -1.25 12.74 0.76
N THR A 138 -2.04 12.28 1.73
CA THR A 138 -2.36 10.86 1.91
C THR A 138 -3.73 10.73 2.57
N SER A 139 -4.20 9.51 2.70
CA SER A 139 -5.44 9.21 3.41
C SER A 139 -5.17 8.77 4.84
N GLY A 140 -6.14 8.97 5.70
CA GLY A 140 -6.18 8.44 7.06
C GLY A 140 -7.54 7.81 7.33
N LEU A 141 -7.59 7.04 8.41
CA LEU A 141 -8.78 6.35 8.86
C LEU A 141 -9.09 6.73 10.29
N VAL A 142 -10.32 7.12 10.57
CA VAL A 142 -10.81 7.31 11.93
C VAL A 142 -10.79 5.95 12.63
N PHE A 143 -9.79 5.77 13.50
CA PHE A 143 -9.52 4.52 14.20
C PHE A 143 -10.30 4.40 15.50
N ARG A 144 -10.31 5.48 16.29
CA ARG A 144 -10.98 5.54 17.59
C ARG A 144 -11.35 6.97 17.96
N VAL A 145 -12.45 7.12 18.66
CA VAL A 145 -12.88 8.35 19.32
C VAL A 145 -13.05 8.06 20.80
N ASP A 146 -12.44 8.83 21.68
CA ASP A 146 -12.68 8.79 23.11
C ASP A 146 -13.29 10.12 23.61
N SER A 147 -13.35 10.34 24.91
CA SER A 147 -13.99 11.54 25.48
C SER A 147 -13.30 12.87 25.14
N ASN A 148 -12.03 12.85 24.75
CA ASN A 148 -11.21 14.05 24.56
C ASN A 148 -10.52 14.10 23.20
N TRP A 149 -10.29 12.95 22.57
CA TRP A 149 -9.42 12.81 21.42
C TRP A 149 -10.04 11.98 20.31
N LEU A 150 -9.74 12.38 19.10
CA LEU A 150 -9.93 11.60 17.87
C LEU A 150 -8.58 11.03 17.45
N TYR A 151 -8.54 9.73 17.17
CA TYR A 151 -7.35 9.03 16.73
C TYR A 151 -7.50 8.61 15.26
N ILE A 152 -6.49 8.95 14.47
CA ILE A 152 -6.48 8.68 13.04
C ILE A 152 -5.28 7.80 12.71
N LEU A 153 -5.54 6.67 12.06
CA LEU A 153 -4.53 5.75 11.57
C LEU A 153 -4.05 6.21 10.19
N THR A 154 -2.73 6.29 10.04
CA THR A 154 -2.06 6.63 8.77
C THR A 154 -0.69 5.98 8.66
N SER A 155 0.07 6.28 7.61
CA SER A 155 1.45 5.81 7.47
C SER A 155 2.45 6.89 7.90
N SER A 156 3.41 6.49 8.75
CA SER A 156 4.51 7.35 9.19
C SER A 156 5.38 7.84 8.02
N ARG A 157 5.41 7.10 6.91
CA ARG A 157 6.17 7.45 5.72
C ARG A 157 5.76 8.80 5.13
N PHE A 158 4.46 9.12 5.13
CA PHE A 158 3.93 10.36 4.55
C PHE A 158 3.97 11.56 5.49
N ILE A 159 4.15 11.32 6.78
CA ILE A 159 4.21 12.39 7.80
C ILE A 159 5.60 12.58 8.39
N LYS A 160 6.59 11.83 7.88
CA LYS A 160 7.97 11.90 8.36
C LYS A 160 8.54 13.31 8.17
N SER A 161 9.08 13.85 9.27
CA SER A 161 9.68 15.20 9.31
C SER A 161 8.69 16.34 9.01
N ALA A 162 7.38 16.09 9.05
CA ALA A 162 6.37 17.14 8.92
C ALA A 162 6.48 18.12 10.09
N GLN A 163 6.45 19.41 9.79
CA GLN A 163 6.39 20.48 10.80
C GLN A 163 4.95 20.79 11.18
N GLN A 164 4.02 20.57 10.25
CA GLN A 164 2.59 20.68 10.46
C GLN A 164 1.88 19.53 9.74
N ILE A 165 0.85 19.01 10.39
CA ILE A 165 -0.03 17.98 9.84
C ILE A 165 -1.46 18.50 9.99
N THR A 166 -2.19 18.53 8.87
CA THR A 166 -3.61 18.89 8.88
C THR A 166 -4.46 17.73 8.39
N VAL A 167 -5.64 17.62 8.95
CA VAL A 167 -6.63 16.60 8.59
C VAL A 167 -7.88 17.28 8.08
N THR A 168 -8.33 16.90 6.89
CA THR A 168 -9.58 17.35 6.30
C THR A 168 -10.62 16.24 6.41
N PHE A 169 -11.72 16.53 7.10
CA PHE A 169 -12.85 15.62 7.27
C PHE A 169 -13.78 15.61 6.04
N PRO A 170 -14.66 14.58 5.88
CA PRO A 170 -15.58 14.48 4.74
C PRO A 170 -16.42 15.75 4.51
N GLY A 171 -16.83 16.45 5.59
CA GLY A 171 -17.56 17.71 5.51
C GLY A 171 -16.73 18.95 5.13
N GLY A 172 -15.42 18.78 4.83
CA GLY A 172 -14.52 19.88 4.43
C GLY A 172 -13.91 20.65 5.61
N GLU A 173 -14.25 20.33 6.86
CA GLU A 173 -13.59 20.93 8.04
C GLU A 173 -12.14 20.48 8.09
N VAL A 174 -11.24 21.39 8.49
CA VAL A 174 -9.79 21.13 8.62
C VAL A 174 -9.40 21.33 10.07
N ALA A 175 -8.65 20.39 10.63
CA ALA A 175 -8.06 20.49 11.96
C ALA A 175 -6.56 20.15 11.94
N ASP A 176 -5.80 20.77 12.86
CA ASP A 176 -4.40 20.39 13.09
C ASP A 176 -4.34 19.07 13.86
N ALA A 177 -3.41 18.22 13.49
CA ALA A 177 -3.16 16.93 14.12
C ALA A 177 -1.73 16.83 14.63
N ALA A 178 -1.54 16.10 15.73
CA ALA A 178 -0.23 15.75 16.25
C ALA A 178 0.01 14.24 16.09
N VAL A 179 1.28 13.85 15.99
CA VAL A 179 1.64 12.43 16.02
C VAL A 179 1.54 11.93 17.46
N ARG A 180 0.64 10.97 17.69
CA ARG A 180 0.50 10.29 18.97
C ARG A 180 1.62 9.31 19.22
N GLN A 181 1.81 8.40 18.27
CA GLN A 181 2.86 7.39 18.25
C GLN A 181 3.00 6.82 16.83
N GLN A 182 4.18 6.27 16.51
CA GLN A 182 4.45 5.64 15.23
C GLN A 182 5.38 4.43 15.40
N ASP A 183 5.25 3.47 14.49
CA ASP A 183 6.15 2.34 14.38
C ASP A 183 6.95 2.40 13.07
N THR A 184 8.26 2.36 13.19
CA THR A 184 9.17 2.46 12.03
C THR A 184 9.30 1.14 11.27
N VAL A 185 8.93 0.02 11.91
CA VAL A 185 9.01 -1.32 11.30
C VAL A 185 7.83 -1.54 10.34
N THR A 186 6.62 -1.24 10.75
CA THR A 186 5.42 -1.37 9.91
C THR A 186 5.08 -0.11 9.12
N GLU A 187 5.74 1.00 9.42
CA GLU A 187 5.43 2.34 8.90
C GLU A 187 4.01 2.82 9.26
N LEU A 188 3.43 2.32 10.35
CA LEU A 188 2.13 2.78 10.83
C LEU A 188 2.28 3.93 11.84
N ALA A 189 1.31 4.83 11.85
CA ALA A 189 1.26 5.94 12.78
C ALA A 189 -0.17 6.24 13.20
N ILE A 190 -0.34 6.68 14.45
CA ILE A 190 -1.59 7.24 14.96
C ILE A 190 -1.39 8.74 15.15
N LEU A 191 -2.28 9.52 14.54
CA LEU A 191 -2.43 10.93 14.79
C LEU A 191 -3.52 11.14 15.86
N GLU A 192 -3.39 12.21 16.62
CA GLU A 192 -4.42 12.63 17.60
C GLU A 192 -4.87 14.07 17.32
N ILE A 193 -6.17 14.30 17.48
CA ILE A 193 -6.80 15.61 17.34
C ILE A 193 -7.69 15.83 18.58
N PRO A 194 -7.56 16.97 19.28
CA PRO A 194 -8.45 17.28 20.42
C PRO A 194 -9.89 17.47 19.92
N LEU A 195 -10.88 16.78 20.47
CA LEU A 195 -12.28 16.93 20.06
C LEU A 195 -12.79 18.37 20.18
N LYS A 196 -12.29 19.14 21.15
CA LYS A 196 -12.61 20.57 21.32
C LYS A 196 -12.21 21.47 20.14
N SER A 197 -11.32 20.99 19.25
CA SER A 197 -10.89 21.72 18.04
C SER A 197 -11.72 21.36 16.80
N ILE A 198 -12.70 20.47 16.95
CA ILE A 198 -13.55 19.97 15.87
C ILE A 198 -15.00 20.38 16.19
N LYS A 199 -15.78 20.77 15.16
CA LYS A 199 -17.19 21.09 15.34
C LYS A 199 -18.00 19.86 15.71
N GLU A 200 -19.02 20.07 16.52
CA GLU A 200 -19.95 19.02 16.95
C GLU A 200 -20.61 18.31 15.75
N SER A 201 -20.96 19.06 14.71
CA SER A 201 -21.53 18.50 13.48
C SER A 201 -20.60 17.52 12.77
N THR A 202 -19.29 17.80 12.78
CA THR A 202 -18.29 16.91 12.19
C THR A 202 -18.07 15.68 13.06
N ILE A 203 -18.02 15.84 14.38
CA ILE A 203 -17.93 14.71 15.32
C ILE A 203 -19.10 13.74 15.14
N GLN A 204 -20.31 14.26 14.91
CA GLN A 204 -21.52 13.44 14.70
C GLN A 204 -21.54 12.77 13.31
N SER A 205 -20.83 13.30 12.33
CA SER A 205 -20.78 12.76 10.96
C SER A 205 -19.69 11.71 10.74
N ILE A 206 -18.67 11.68 11.59
CA ILE A 206 -17.57 10.71 11.48
C ILE A 206 -17.88 9.44 12.30
N SER A 207 -17.33 8.32 11.83
CA SER A 207 -17.44 7.04 12.53
C SER A 207 -16.10 6.32 12.53
N ALA A 208 -15.78 5.60 13.62
CA ALA A 208 -14.64 4.71 13.61
C ALA A 208 -14.97 3.43 12.83
N ILE A 209 -14.04 2.98 12.00
CA ILE A 209 -14.24 1.74 11.24
C ILE A 209 -14.22 0.52 12.17
N SER A 210 -15.01 -0.49 11.81
CA SER A 210 -15.00 -1.74 12.55
C SER A 210 -13.76 -2.57 12.22
N ILE A 211 -13.01 -2.94 13.26
CA ILE A 211 -11.88 -3.88 13.19
C ILE A 211 -12.17 -5.16 14.00
N LYS A 212 -13.39 -5.30 14.52
CA LYS A 212 -13.78 -6.42 15.40
C LYS A 212 -14.24 -7.62 14.57
N GLY A 213 -13.87 -8.82 15.02
CA GLY A 213 -14.41 -10.09 14.51
C GLY A 213 -13.85 -10.52 13.15
N ILE A 214 -12.69 -10.00 12.75
CA ILE A 214 -12.09 -10.41 11.48
C ILE A 214 -11.45 -11.78 11.66
N SER A 215 -12.16 -12.78 11.14
CA SER A 215 -11.60 -14.08 10.80
C SER A 215 -10.54 -13.92 9.72
N SER A 216 -9.66 -14.90 9.60
CA SER A 216 -8.66 -14.94 8.54
C SER A 216 -9.31 -14.73 7.17
N VAL A 217 -8.78 -13.80 6.40
CA VAL A 217 -9.11 -13.67 4.97
C VAL A 217 -8.58 -14.87 4.19
N GLU A 218 -9.25 -15.20 3.08
CA GLU A 218 -8.86 -16.30 2.22
C GLU A 218 -8.49 -15.83 0.81
N LYS A 219 -7.67 -16.62 0.14
CA LYS A 219 -7.35 -16.40 -1.26
C LYS A 219 -8.60 -16.54 -2.14
N GLY A 220 -8.82 -15.55 -3.02
CA GLY A 220 -9.99 -15.50 -3.90
C GLY A 220 -11.14 -14.65 -3.33
N GLU A 221 -11.05 -14.17 -2.07
CA GLU A 221 -12.02 -13.23 -1.53
C GLU A 221 -11.94 -11.87 -2.23
N SER A 222 -13.12 -11.28 -2.45
CA SER A 222 -13.25 -9.92 -2.99
C SER A 222 -12.98 -8.89 -1.90
N VAL A 223 -12.20 -7.87 -2.25
CA VAL A 223 -11.84 -6.78 -1.36
C VAL A 223 -11.95 -5.43 -2.05
N ILE A 224 -12.22 -4.42 -1.26
CA ILE A 224 -12.33 -3.02 -1.68
C ILE A 224 -11.18 -2.25 -1.03
N ALA A 225 -10.34 -1.61 -1.83
CA ALA A 225 -9.30 -0.72 -1.35
C ALA A 225 -9.82 0.71 -1.34
N VAL A 226 -9.71 1.40 -0.20
CA VAL A 226 -10.17 2.77 0.00
C VAL A 226 -9.05 3.65 0.53
N GLY A 227 -9.10 4.94 0.21
CA GLY A 227 -8.12 5.92 0.66
C GLY A 227 -7.27 6.45 -0.49
N SER A 228 -6.08 5.91 -0.68
CA SER A 228 -5.15 6.28 -1.76
C SER A 228 -4.54 5.03 -2.41
N PRO A 229 -5.34 3.99 -2.76
CA PRO A 229 -4.81 2.71 -3.22
C PRO A 229 -3.96 2.80 -4.48
N MET A 230 -4.19 3.80 -5.32
CA MET A 230 -3.43 4.04 -6.55
C MET A 230 -2.52 5.29 -6.45
N GLY A 231 -2.31 5.81 -5.24
CA GLY A 231 -1.52 7.03 -4.99
C GLY A 231 -2.31 8.34 -5.13
N TYR A 232 -3.59 8.29 -5.50
CA TYR A 232 -4.50 9.43 -5.49
C TYR A 232 -5.33 9.38 -4.22
N THR A 233 -5.37 10.49 -3.47
CA THR A 233 -6.23 10.61 -2.29
C THR A 233 -7.71 10.53 -2.69
N ASP A 234 -8.53 9.98 -1.79
CA ASP A 234 -9.97 9.84 -2.02
C ASP A 234 -10.31 8.95 -3.23
N SER A 235 -9.55 7.89 -3.40
CA SER A 235 -9.77 6.93 -4.47
C SER A 235 -10.15 5.56 -3.92
N ILE A 236 -10.81 4.79 -4.78
CA ILE A 236 -11.23 3.43 -4.48
C ILE A 236 -10.74 2.49 -5.58
N ASN A 237 -10.53 1.23 -5.23
CA ASN A 237 -10.27 0.17 -6.20
C ASN A 237 -10.94 -1.13 -5.74
N TYR A 238 -11.34 -1.97 -6.68
CA TYR A 238 -11.96 -3.27 -6.42
C TYR A 238 -11.06 -4.36 -6.95
N GLY A 239 -10.96 -5.45 -6.22
CA GLY A 239 -10.17 -6.59 -6.64
C GLY A 239 -10.38 -7.79 -5.74
N MET A 240 -9.48 -8.76 -5.86
CA MET A 240 -9.48 -9.97 -5.04
C MET A 240 -8.12 -10.23 -4.41
N ILE A 241 -8.12 -11.01 -3.34
CA ILE A 241 -6.91 -11.52 -2.71
C ILE A 241 -6.32 -12.62 -3.60
N THR A 242 -5.14 -12.38 -4.14
CA THR A 242 -4.44 -13.35 -5.01
C THR A 242 -3.51 -14.26 -4.24
N SER A 243 -2.94 -13.78 -3.13
CA SER A 243 -2.01 -14.53 -2.31
C SER A 243 -2.01 -14.02 -0.87
N ILE A 244 -1.78 -14.92 0.07
CA ILE A 244 -1.50 -14.62 1.47
C ILE A 244 -0.19 -15.33 1.81
N THR A 245 0.81 -14.57 2.26
CA THR A 245 2.13 -15.08 2.60
C THR A 245 2.56 -14.56 3.97
N GLU A 246 3.39 -15.31 4.66
CA GLU A 246 4.05 -14.85 5.88
C GLU A 246 5.33 -14.10 5.52
N CYS A 247 5.55 -12.98 6.17
CA CYS A 247 6.75 -12.16 6.01
C CYS A 247 7.37 -11.90 7.38
N GLU A 248 8.59 -12.38 7.56
CA GLU A 248 9.37 -12.10 8.76
C GLU A 248 9.95 -10.68 8.68
N ASP A 249 9.72 -9.90 9.72
CA ASP A 249 10.37 -8.61 9.95
C ASP A 249 10.88 -8.55 11.39
N VAL A 250 11.29 -7.39 11.84
CA VAL A 250 11.90 -7.19 13.15
C VAL A 250 10.93 -7.50 14.27
N ASP A 251 11.32 -8.45 15.12
CA ASP A 251 10.58 -8.90 16.29
C ASP A 251 9.15 -9.37 16.01
N GLY A 252 8.87 -9.83 14.78
CA GLY A 252 7.54 -10.30 14.42
C GLY A 252 7.46 -10.99 13.07
N GLU A 253 6.30 -11.58 12.82
CA GLU A 253 5.91 -12.21 11.57
C GLU A 253 4.50 -11.72 11.20
N TYR A 254 4.33 -11.26 9.97
CA TYR A 254 3.10 -10.63 9.50
C TYR A 254 2.52 -11.38 8.32
N LYS A 255 1.20 -11.56 8.29
CA LYS A 255 0.49 -11.98 7.09
C LYS A 255 0.42 -10.83 6.10
N VAL A 256 0.98 -11.07 4.94
CA VAL A 256 1.01 -10.15 3.81
C VAL A 256 -0.01 -10.61 2.78
N ILE A 257 -0.97 -9.75 2.53
CA ILE A 257 -2.06 -9.94 1.57
C ILE A 257 -1.65 -9.26 0.26
N ALA A 258 -1.54 -10.03 -0.81
CA ALA A 258 -1.37 -9.49 -2.16
C ALA A 258 -2.71 -9.57 -2.92
N THR A 259 -2.98 -8.54 -3.71
CA THR A 259 -4.21 -8.44 -4.52
C THR A 259 -3.88 -8.38 -6.01
N ASP A 260 -4.90 -8.39 -6.87
CA ASP A 260 -4.79 -8.14 -8.31
C ASP A 260 -4.88 -6.64 -8.68
N MET A 261 -5.09 -5.78 -7.68
CA MET A 261 -5.19 -4.33 -7.87
C MET A 261 -3.83 -3.71 -8.17
N ALA A 262 -3.76 -2.82 -9.15
CA ALA A 262 -2.54 -2.07 -9.45
C ALA A 262 -2.14 -1.14 -8.30
N ALA A 263 -0.84 -0.99 -8.08
CA ALA A 263 -0.29 -0.13 -7.05
C ALA A 263 0.90 0.70 -7.55
N SER A 264 1.26 1.70 -6.78
CA SER A 264 2.46 2.53 -6.94
C SER A 264 3.19 2.68 -5.60
N ASP A 265 4.36 3.28 -5.62
CA ASP A 265 5.09 3.60 -4.37
C ASP A 265 4.31 4.59 -3.47
N MET A 266 3.36 5.35 -4.03
CA MET A 266 2.51 6.27 -3.28
C MET A 266 1.22 5.62 -2.77
N SER A 267 0.99 4.34 -3.08
CA SER A 267 -0.20 3.63 -2.64
C SER A 267 -0.24 3.51 -1.12
N TYR A 268 -1.38 3.89 -0.56
CA TYR A 268 -1.73 3.74 0.84
C TYR A 268 -3.24 3.68 0.99
N GLY A 269 -3.70 3.07 2.05
CA GLY A 269 -5.14 2.96 2.33
C GLY A 269 -5.46 1.68 3.09
N PHE A 270 -6.71 1.26 2.97
CA PHE A 270 -7.27 0.21 3.78
C PHE A 270 -8.01 -0.78 2.89
N LEU A 271 -7.87 -2.06 3.17
CA LEU A 271 -8.66 -3.10 2.53
C LEU A 271 -9.89 -3.41 3.37
N LEU A 272 -11.06 -3.36 2.75
CA LEU A 272 -12.34 -3.73 3.32
C LEU A 272 -12.83 -5.02 2.67
N ASN A 273 -13.51 -5.87 3.42
CA ASN A 273 -14.31 -6.94 2.85
C ASN A 273 -15.68 -6.40 2.38
N LEU A 274 -16.50 -7.24 1.78
CA LEU A 274 -17.83 -6.85 1.29
C LEU A 274 -18.83 -6.50 2.40
N ASP A 275 -18.53 -6.83 3.66
CA ASP A 275 -19.32 -6.42 4.82
C ASP A 275 -18.89 -5.04 5.38
N GLY A 276 -17.86 -4.40 4.78
CA GLY A 276 -17.34 -3.12 5.21
C GLY A 276 -16.37 -3.19 6.41
N ASN A 277 -15.95 -4.39 6.81
CA ASN A 277 -14.94 -4.54 7.86
C ASN A 277 -13.53 -4.38 7.28
N MET A 278 -12.65 -3.71 8.01
CA MET A 278 -11.25 -3.59 7.63
C MET A 278 -10.52 -4.91 7.81
N VAL A 279 -9.96 -5.45 6.72
CA VAL A 279 -9.22 -6.71 6.69
C VAL A 279 -7.72 -6.53 6.55
N GLY A 280 -7.27 -5.36 6.11
CA GLY A 280 -5.84 -5.07 5.96
C GLY A 280 -5.54 -3.60 5.81
N ILE A 281 -4.26 -3.25 5.98
CA ILE A 281 -3.71 -1.91 5.77
C ILE A 281 -2.65 -1.99 4.67
N VAL A 282 -2.78 -1.14 3.66
CA VAL A 282 -1.84 -1.11 2.54
C VAL A 282 -0.44 -0.76 3.04
N ALA A 283 0.51 -1.64 2.73
CA ALA A 283 1.90 -1.56 3.17
C ALA A 283 2.84 -2.10 2.07
N GLN A 284 3.12 -1.27 1.07
CA GLN A 284 3.93 -1.64 -0.10
C GLN A 284 5.37 -2.04 0.25
N LYS A 285 5.87 -1.63 1.42
CA LYS A 285 7.17 -2.07 1.96
C LYS A 285 7.28 -3.61 2.03
N PHE A 286 6.17 -4.30 2.28
CA PHE A 286 6.13 -5.75 2.43
C PHE A 286 5.91 -6.50 1.11
N LYS A 287 5.90 -5.78 -0.03
CA LYS A 287 5.83 -6.41 -1.34
C LYS A 287 7.02 -7.34 -1.56
N GLN A 288 6.77 -8.53 -2.01
CA GLN A 288 7.81 -9.51 -2.33
C GLN A 288 8.71 -8.99 -3.46
N THR A 289 10.03 -9.15 -3.31
CA THR A 289 11.00 -8.76 -4.35
C THR A 289 10.72 -9.50 -5.65
N GLY A 290 10.58 -8.76 -6.74
CA GLY A 290 10.27 -9.30 -8.07
C GLY A 290 8.79 -9.61 -8.31
N ALA A 291 7.90 -9.38 -7.33
CA ALA A 291 6.47 -9.43 -7.57
C ALA A 291 5.99 -8.26 -8.44
N ALA A 292 4.85 -8.44 -9.11
CA ALA A 292 4.20 -7.39 -9.89
C ALA A 292 3.86 -6.17 -9.01
N ASP A 293 3.66 -5.01 -9.63
CA ASP A 293 3.27 -3.78 -8.93
C ASP A 293 1.78 -3.82 -8.59
N THR A 294 1.44 -4.72 -7.66
CA THR A 294 0.09 -4.89 -7.13
C THR A 294 0.00 -4.44 -5.68
N LEU A 295 -1.22 -4.13 -5.26
CA LEU A 295 -1.50 -3.65 -3.92
C LEU A 295 -1.21 -4.76 -2.91
N THR A 296 -0.34 -4.43 -1.95
CA THR A 296 0.09 -5.31 -0.87
C THR A 296 -0.33 -4.70 0.46
N ALA A 297 -0.87 -5.51 1.36
CA ALA A 297 -1.36 -5.07 2.66
C ALA A 297 -0.92 -6.00 3.79
N LEU A 298 -0.82 -5.45 5.00
CA LEU A 298 -0.70 -6.23 6.23
C LEU A 298 -2.09 -6.65 6.70
N GLY A 299 -2.24 -7.91 7.09
CA GLY A 299 -3.47 -8.43 7.67
C GLY A 299 -3.75 -7.78 9.02
N ILE A 300 -4.98 -7.33 9.22
CA ILE A 300 -5.36 -6.58 10.44
C ILE A 300 -5.25 -7.43 11.71
N SER A 301 -5.45 -8.74 11.63
CA SER A 301 -5.34 -9.65 12.78
C SER A 301 -3.98 -9.59 13.46
N ASP A 302 -2.92 -9.50 12.66
CA ASP A 302 -1.54 -9.60 13.16
C ASP A 302 -1.04 -8.28 13.75
N ILE A 303 -1.64 -7.16 13.33
CA ILE A 303 -1.25 -5.83 13.77
C ILE A 303 -2.20 -5.19 14.78
N SER A 304 -3.26 -5.88 15.21
CA SER A 304 -4.25 -5.34 16.16
C SER A 304 -3.63 -4.88 17.48
N TYR A 305 -2.74 -5.69 18.06
CA TYR A 305 -2.00 -5.30 19.27
C TYR A 305 -1.10 -4.08 19.04
N LEU A 306 -0.41 -4.01 17.93
CA LEU A 306 0.39 -2.86 17.51
C LEU A 306 -0.47 -1.59 17.50
N LEU A 307 -1.64 -1.63 16.83
CA LEU A 307 -2.53 -0.49 16.71
C LEU A 307 -3.04 -0.01 18.08
N GLU A 308 -3.34 -0.94 18.99
CA GLU A 308 -3.74 -0.60 20.37
C GLU A 308 -2.61 0.09 21.13
N MET A 309 -1.37 -0.38 21.00
CA MET A 309 -0.20 0.23 21.64
C MET A 309 0.05 1.64 21.09
N LEU A 310 0.02 1.81 19.77
CA LEU A 310 0.19 3.12 19.14
C LEU A 310 -0.92 4.10 19.56
N ALA A 311 -2.18 3.66 19.60
CA ALA A 311 -3.30 4.48 20.06
C ALA A 311 -3.20 4.84 21.53
N ALA A 312 -2.64 3.95 22.35
CA ALA A 312 -2.34 4.25 23.76
C ALA A 312 -1.13 5.18 23.95
N GLY A 313 -0.40 5.54 22.88
CA GLY A 313 0.83 6.32 22.94
C GLY A 313 1.98 5.57 23.61
N ARG A 314 1.99 4.25 23.51
CA ARG A 314 3.03 3.38 24.08
C ARG A 314 3.95 2.86 23.00
N SER A 315 5.24 2.78 23.32
CA SER A 315 6.23 2.14 22.51
C SER A 315 6.08 0.62 22.53
N LEU A 316 6.50 -0.03 21.46
CA LEU A 316 6.54 -1.48 21.37
C LEU A 316 7.86 -2.01 21.92
N PRO A 317 7.87 -3.20 22.54
CA PRO A 317 9.10 -3.89 22.89
C PRO A 317 9.95 -4.13 21.64
N TYR A 318 11.26 -3.97 21.78
CA TYR A 318 12.19 -4.06 20.67
C TYR A 318 13.46 -4.83 21.08
N THR A 319 13.76 -5.89 20.33
CA THR A 319 15.04 -6.61 20.45
C THR A 319 15.93 -6.41 19.23
N GLY A 320 15.35 -6.29 18.06
CA GLY A 320 16.04 -6.15 16.79
C GLY A 320 16.39 -7.47 16.11
N VAL A 321 15.70 -8.54 16.46
CA VAL A 321 15.85 -9.87 15.86
C VAL A 321 14.89 -9.98 14.66
N VAL A 322 15.41 -10.43 13.52
CA VAL A 322 14.60 -10.95 12.42
C VAL A 322 14.74 -12.46 12.45
N GLY A 323 13.69 -13.15 12.82
CA GLY A 323 13.68 -14.58 13.06
C GLY A 323 12.64 -15.33 12.25
N LYS A 324 12.74 -16.65 12.29
CA LYS A 324 11.77 -17.57 11.71
C LYS A 324 11.56 -18.77 12.61
N SER A 325 10.31 -19.19 12.77
CA SER A 325 9.97 -20.42 13.48
C SER A 325 10.60 -21.64 12.81
N VAL A 326 11.28 -22.48 13.58
CA VAL A 326 11.78 -23.78 13.12
C VAL A 326 10.68 -24.82 13.36
N SER A 327 10.02 -25.27 12.30
CA SER A 327 9.00 -26.32 12.41
C SER A 327 9.62 -27.65 12.85
N ALA A 328 8.80 -28.55 13.42
CA ALA A 328 9.24 -29.87 13.84
C ALA A 328 9.90 -30.67 12.69
N ASP A 329 9.30 -30.58 11.49
CA ASP A 329 9.84 -31.27 10.30
C ASP A 329 11.20 -30.71 9.88
N VAL A 330 11.39 -29.40 9.97
CA VAL A 330 12.67 -28.72 9.66
C VAL A 330 13.71 -29.10 10.72
N ALA A 331 13.31 -29.11 11.99
CA ALA A 331 14.19 -29.49 13.11
C ALA A 331 14.72 -30.90 12.94
N GLU A 332 13.87 -31.88 12.63
CA GLU A 332 14.22 -33.26 12.42
C GLU A 332 15.08 -33.46 11.16
N HIS A 333 14.62 -32.94 10.02
CA HIS A 333 15.28 -33.16 8.73
C HIS A 333 16.68 -32.54 8.64
N PHE A 334 16.85 -31.33 9.18
CA PHE A 334 18.14 -30.63 9.15
C PHE A 334 18.96 -30.69 10.43
N SER A 335 18.47 -31.40 11.44
CA SER A 335 19.11 -31.48 12.77
C SER A 335 19.39 -30.09 13.36
N VAL A 336 18.43 -29.17 13.20
CA VAL A 336 18.45 -27.83 13.77
C VAL A 336 17.62 -27.84 15.06
N PRO A 337 18.03 -27.13 16.12
CA PRO A 337 17.21 -27.02 17.33
C PRO A 337 15.84 -26.42 17.04
N TYR A 338 14.82 -26.91 17.74
CA TYR A 338 13.50 -26.28 17.74
C TYR A 338 13.56 -24.90 18.42
N GLY A 339 12.90 -23.89 17.87
CA GLY A 339 12.96 -22.54 18.39
C GLY A 339 12.89 -21.50 17.27
N ILE A 340 13.39 -20.28 17.53
CA ILE A 340 13.45 -19.20 16.57
C ILE A 340 14.84 -19.13 15.93
N TYR A 341 14.94 -19.48 14.67
CA TYR A 341 16.15 -19.31 13.89
C TYR A 341 16.38 -17.84 13.58
N VAL A 342 17.47 -17.27 14.05
CA VAL A 342 17.85 -15.88 13.82
C VAL A 342 18.40 -15.73 12.40
N LYS A 343 17.63 -15.10 11.50
CA LYS A 343 18.06 -14.80 10.13
C LYS A 343 18.99 -13.60 10.08
N LYS A 344 18.64 -12.57 10.88
CA LYS A 344 19.38 -11.30 10.93
C LYS A 344 19.22 -10.67 12.31
N VAL A 345 20.22 -9.93 12.72
CA VAL A 345 20.18 -9.00 13.87
C VAL A 345 20.41 -7.59 13.34
N ASN A 346 19.55 -6.66 13.72
CA ASN A 346 19.69 -5.27 13.32
C ASN A 346 20.91 -4.62 13.96
N THR A 347 21.56 -3.75 13.24
CA THR A 347 22.65 -2.91 13.76
C THR A 347 22.13 -2.01 14.90
N ASP A 348 22.96 -1.79 15.91
CA ASP A 348 22.65 -0.98 17.09
C ASP A 348 21.40 -1.40 17.85
N SER A 349 21.06 -2.71 17.78
CA SER A 349 19.92 -3.28 18.47
C SER A 349 20.29 -3.93 19.81
N PRO A 350 19.32 -4.07 20.75
CA PRO A 350 19.52 -4.83 21.98
C PRO A 350 20.08 -6.23 21.77
N ALA A 351 19.60 -6.96 20.75
CA ALA A 351 20.08 -8.29 20.41
C ALA A 351 21.56 -8.29 19.98
N MET A 352 21.97 -7.28 19.19
CA MET A 352 23.36 -7.14 18.80
C MET A 352 24.25 -6.88 20.02
N TYR A 353 23.85 -5.97 20.91
CA TYR A 353 24.61 -5.68 22.14
C TYR A 353 24.64 -6.85 23.11
N ALA A 354 23.60 -7.68 23.15
CA ALA A 354 23.57 -8.90 23.92
C ALA A 354 24.49 -10.00 23.35
N GLY A 355 24.92 -9.89 22.08
CA GLY A 355 25.78 -10.85 21.39
C GLY A 355 25.02 -11.95 20.66
N ILE A 356 23.72 -11.77 20.38
CA ILE A 356 22.94 -12.66 19.50
C ILE A 356 23.44 -12.47 18.07
N GLN A 357 23.54 -13.56 17.31
CA GLN A 357 24.11 -13.58 15.96
C GLN A 357 23.16 -14.27 14.98
N ALA A 358 23.32 -13.97 13.70
CA ALA A 358 22.67 -14.76 12.66
C ALA A 358 23.09 -16.24 12.77
N ALA A 359 22.16 -17.13 12.48
CA ALA A 359 22.26 -18.58 12.65
C ALA A 359 22.21 -19.11 14.11
N ASP A 360 22.03 -18.27 15.11
CA ASP A 360 21.58 -18.73 16.43
C ASP A 360 20.13 -19.23 16.35
N VAL A 361 19.77 -20.12 17.29
CA VAL A 361 18.37 -20.53 17.49
C VAL A 361 17.98 -20.16 18.92
N ILE A 362 17.07 -19.18 19.07
CA ILE A 362 16.52 -18.78 20.37
C ILE A 362 15.55 -19.90 20.82
N THR A 363 15.81 -20.46 21.99
CA THR A 363 15.04 -21.61 22.50
C THR A 363 14.30 -21.29 23.80
N GLU A 364 14.74 -20.25 24.54
CA GLU A 364 14.17 -19.90 25.84
C GLU A 364 14.38 -18.43 26.15
N ILE A 365 13.37 -17.78 26.73
CA ILE A 365 13.41 -16.41 27.25
C ILE A 365 12.92 -16.43 28.68
N ASN A 366 13.76 -16.00 29.65
CA ASN A 366 13.46 -15.97 31.08
C ASN A 366 12.92 -17.31 31.64
N GLY A 367 13.36 -18.47 31.09
CA GLY A 367 12.90 -19.80 31.48
C GLY A 367 11.64 -20.29 30.78
N GLU A 368 11.00 -19.45 29.93
CA GLU A 368 9.90 -19.85 29.06
C GLU A 368 10.45 -20.33 27.72
N SER A 369 10.07 -21.56 27.31
CA SER A 369 10.45 -22.14 26.01
C SER A 369 9.80 -21.36 24.86
N VAL A 370 10.53 -21.19 23.77
CA VAL A 370 10.07 -20.45 22.56
C VAL A 370 10.19 -21.39 21.37
N GLY A 371 9.06 -21.70 20.73
CA GLY A 371 9.00 -22.59 19.55
C GLY A 371 8.49 -21.90 18.30
N SER A 372 7.79 -20.75 18.41
CA SER A 372 7.23 -20.00 17.28
C SER A 372 7.42 -18.50 17.43
N MET A 373 7.37 -17.78 16.30
CA MET A 373 7.42 -16.30 16.32
C MET A 373 6.26 -15.73 17.11
N SER A 374 5.08 -16.32 17.07
CA SER A 374 3.93 -15.90 17.89
C SER A 374 4.22 -15.99 19.38
N GLU A 375 4.79 -17.13 19.84
CA GLU A 375 5.19 -17.29 21.25
C GLU A 375 6.29 -16.29 21.64
N TYR A 376 7.23 -16.03 20.73
CA TYR A 376 8.28 -15.03 20.91
C TYR A 376 7.68 -13.64 21.13
N GLU A 377 6.78 -13.21 20.26
CA GLU A 377 6.07 -11.92 20.38
C GLU A 377 5.27 -11.85 21.68
N ASP A 378 4.52 -12.90 22.03
CA ASP A 378 3.71 -12.96 23.24
C ASP A 378 4.56 -12.85 24.53
N ILE A 379 5.76 -13.40 24.50
CA ILE A 379 6.71 -13.23 25.61
C ILE A 379 7.22 -11.78 25.64
N LEU A 380 7.64 -11.21 24.50
CA LEU A 380 8.14 -9.83 24.44
C LEU A 380 7.10 -8.81 24.94
N ARG A 381 5.82 -9.01 24.63
CA ARG A 381 4.71 -8.16 25.05
C ARG A 381 4.56 -8.03 26.58
N LYS A 382 5.13 -8.95 27.36
CA LYS A 382 5.13 -8.93 28.81
C LYS A 382 6.14 -7.95 29.41
N TYR A 383 7.08 -7.43 28.59
CA TYR A 383 8.21 -6.61 29.03
C TYR A 383 8.18 -5.21 28.44
N GLN A 384 8.92 -4.30 29.08
CA GLN A 384 9.01 -2.89 28.70
C GLN A 384 10.47 -2.49 28.44
N GLU A 385 10.67 -1.32 27.85
CA GLU A 385 12.00 -0.74 27.67
C GLU A 385 12.79 -0.71 28.99
N GLY A 386 14.04 -1.16 28.93
CA GLY A 386 14.94 -1.24 30.07
C GLY A 386 14.87 -2.56 30.86
N ASP A 387 13.85 -3.40 30.66
CA ASP A 387 13.80 -4.72 31.30
C ASP A 387 14.93 -5.60 30.78
N THR A 388 15.48 -6.44 31.68
CA THR A 388 16.56 -7.35 31.33
C THR A 388 16.01 -8.77 31.16
N LEU A 389 16.18 -9.33 29.95
CA LEU A 389 15.80 -10.69 29.60
C LEU A 389 17.02 -11.61 29.63
N LYS A 390 16.83 -12.83 30.16
CA LYS A 390 17.74 -13.94 29.96
C LYS A 390 17.34 -14.68 28.69
N ILE A 391 18.18 -14.62 27.67
CA ILE A 391 17.96 -15.30 26.39
C ILE A 391 18.89 -16.52 26.33
N LYS A 392 18.31 -17.69 26.06
CA LYS A 392 19.07 -18.90 25.78
C LYS A 392 19.00 -19.18 24.29
N VAL A 393 20.18 -19.27 23.69
CA VAL A 393 20.30 -19.62 22.27
C VAL A 393 21.11 -20.92 22.12
N ARG A 394 20.82 -21.62 21.04
CA ARG A 394 21.67 -22.72 20.59
C ARG A 394 22.48 -22.27 19.39
N ARG A 395 23.78 -22.19 19.58
CA ARG A 395 24.73 -21.72 18.56
C ARG A 395 25.48 -22.89 17.93
N LYS A 396 25.56 -22.86 16.60
CA LYS A 396 26.26 -23.91 15.84
C LYS A 396 27.77 -23.86 16.14
N SER A 397 28.34 -25.01 16.48
CA SER A 397 29.76 -25.23 16.81
C SER A 397 30.30 -26.44 16.06
N ILE A 398 31.60 -26.72 16.14
CA ILE A 398 32.27 -27.85 15.45
C ILE A 398 31.66 -29.20 15.86
N GLY A 399 31.18 -29.34 17.10
CA GLY A 399 30.58 -30.58 17.64
C GLY A 399 29.06 -30.64 17.62
N GLY A 400 28.40 -29.69 16.94
CA GLY A 400 26.93 -29.55 16.95
C GLY A 400 26.47 -28.24 17.53
N TYR A 401 25.30 -28.19 18.13
CA TYR A 401 24.77 -26.98 18.77
C TYR A 401 25.17 -26.94 20.27
N ALA A 402 25.67 -25.79 20.70
CA ALA A 402 26.00 -25.52 22.11
C ALA A 402 25.01 -24.45 22.67
N ASP A 403 24.64 -24.65 23.94
CA ASP A 403 23.81 -23.68 24.66
C ASP A 403 24.64 -22.46 25.05
N VAL A 404 24.12 -21.27 24.79
CA VAL A 404 24.73 -19.99 25.19
C VAL A 404 23.63 -19.15 25.85
N GLU A 405 23.91 -18.69 27.07
CA GLU A 405 23.01 -17.77 27.79
C GLU A 405 23.52 -16.32 27.66
N MET A 406 22.61 -15.42 27.40
CA MET A 406 22.87 -13.99 27.22
C MET A 406 21.90 -13.14 28.01
N LYS A 407 22.30 -11.93 28.34
CA LYS A 407 21.43 -10.92 28.93
C LYS A 407 21.15 -9.85 27.88
N LEU A 408 19.88 -9.64 27.57
CA LEU A 408 19.40 -8.63 26.66
C LEU A 408 18.65 -7.57 27.44
N VAL A 409 18.99 -6.31 27.28
CA VAL A 409 18.23 -5.19 27.80
C VAL A 409 17.24 -4.75 26.73
N MET A 410 15.93 -4.83 27.05
CA MET A 410 14.86 -4.53 26.11
C MET A 410 14.93 -3.06 25.66
N GLY A 411 14.84 -2.85 24.36
CA GLY A 411 14.65 -1.53 23.77
C GLY A 411 13.19 -1.22 23.49
N ALA A 412 12.96 -0.07 22.86
CA ALA A 412 11.65 0.38 22.40
C ALA A 412 11.68 0.81 20.94
N ARG A 413 10.57 0.62 20.22
CA ARG A 413 10.37 1.10 18.86
C ARG A 413 9.02 1.79 18.68
#